data_eea314593949c1832d7edeb5be09d0ea
#
_entry.id   eea314593949c1832d7edeb5be09d0ea
#
_cell.length_a   1.000
_cell.length_b   1.000
_cell.length_c   1.000
_cell.angle_alpha   90.00
_cell.angle_beta   90.00
_cell.angle_gamma   90.00
#
_symmetry.space_group_name_H-M   'P 1'
#
loop_
_entity.id
_entity.type
_entity.pdbx_description
1 polymer ?
#
loop_
_entity_poly.entity_id
_entity_poly.type
_entity_poly.pdbx_seq_one_letter_code
_entity_poly.pdbx_strand_id
1 'polypeptide(L)'
;MAKATVKTDKQEEKQRQRELQRRADLIRQRTASRRRRFRLGGGAAAVLLLVGAVAVAVRGYGSTTPTSAVAASLGAPTGATPPTPTGQFHKVGSVLRQGGKAEFVFFGALYCPHCAAERWAIVKSLSQFGRFAHMSSTTNGQGVPTFDLTHATYQSKYLSFVARDMEDQNGNALQALSADQRLLFSQYDPSGGIPLVAVGGYAMSGSPILPDEISGRPFNAVQSALKHNAGDTFVQDINAEANELTALICHADGMQPQAACGRPVIRHLVASVR
;
A
#
# COMPACT_ATOMS: atom_id res chain seq x y z
N MET A 1 -43.55 -29.61 2.24
CA MET A 1 -42.79 -28.53 1.60
C MET A 1 -41.28 -28.51 1.90
N ALA A 2 -40.78 -29.14 2.95
CA ALA A 2 -39.36 -29.10 3.32
C ALA A 2 -38.37 -29.90 2.42
N LYS A 3 -38.85 -30.85 1.62
CA LYS A 3 -37.95 -31.67 0.74
C LYS A 3 -37.54 -30.96 -0.57
N ALA A 4 -38.23 -29.90 -0.98
CA ALA A 4 -37.88 -29.18 -2.23
C ALA A 4 -36.77 -28.15 -1.99
N THR A 5 -36.74 -27.47 -0.85
CA THR A 5 -35.72 -26.47 -0.49
C THR A 5 -34.32 -27.08 -0.30
N VAL A 6 -34.21 -28.26 0.30
CA VAL A 6 -32.93 -28.97 0.50
C VAL A 6 -32.30 -29.45 -0.82
N LYS A 7 -33.13 -29.71 -1.86
CA LYS A 7 -32.60 -30.07 -3.18
C LYS A 7 -32.03 -28.89 -3.94
N THR A 8 -32.59 -27.70 -3.79
CA THR A 8 -32.13 -26.46 -4.41
C THR A 8 -30.78 -26.03 -3.79
N ASP A 9 -30.65 -26.04 -2.48
CA ASP A 9 -29.42 -25.66 -1.79
C ASP A 9 -28.23 -26.55 -2.18
N LYS A 10 -28.45 -27.87 -2.30
CA LYS A 10 -27.40 -28.81 -2.74
C LYS A 10 -27.01 -28.62 -4.23
N GLN A 11 -27.92 -28.18 -5.07
CA GLN A 11 -27.63 -27.86 -6.46
C GLN A 11 -26.86 -26.57 -6.60
N GLU A 12 -27.19 -25.54 -5.85
CA GLU A 12 -26.46 -24.26 -5.83
C GLU A 12 -25.04 -24.44 -5.27
N GLU A 13 -24.88 -25.20 -4.21
CA GLU A 13 -23.56 -25.51 -3.65
C GLU A 13 -22.66 -26.27 -4.66
N LYS A 14 -23.23 -27.22 -5.38
CA LYS A 14 -22.54 -27.97 -6.43
C LYS A 14 -22.18 -27.11 -7.64
N GLN A 15 -23.00 -26.13 -7.98
CA GLN A 15 -22.69 -25.14 -9.01
C GLN A 15 -21.56 -24.21 -8.58
N ARG A 16 -21.58 -23.72 -7.36
CA ARG A 16 -20.55 -22.87 -6.76
C ARG A 16 -19.19 -23.58 -6.71
N GLN A 17 -19.16 -24.85 -6.32
CA GLN A 17 -17.95 -25.68 -6.33
C GLN A 17 -17.38 -25.86 -7.75
N ARG A 18 -18.23 -26.10 -8.74
CA ARG A 18 -17.81 -26.23 -10.15
C ARG A 18 -17.24 -24.91 -10.70
N GLU A 19 -17.78 -23.78 -10.29
CA GLU A 19 -17.31 -22.47 -10.70
C GLU A 19 -15.94 -22.13 -10.09
N LEU A 20 -15.76 -22.46 -8.81
CA LEU A 20 -14.47 -22.34 -8.13
C LEU A 20 -13.39 -23.24 -8.77
N GLN A 21 -13.74 -24.48 -9.12
CA GLN A 21 -12.83 -25.38 -9.83
C GLN A 21 -12.45 -24.83 -11.22
N ARG A 22 -13.41 -24.32 -11.99
CA ARG A 22 -13.12 -23.70 -13.30
C ARG A 22 -12.19 -22.50 -13.19
N ARG A 23 -12.37 -21.65 -12.16
CA ARG A 23 -11.48 -20.49 -11.89
C ARG A 23 -10.07 -20.96 -11.52
N ALA A 24 -9.94 -21.99 -10.69
CA ALA A 24 -8.67 -22.57 -10.32
C ALA A 24 -7.93 -23.17 -11.53
N ASP A 25 -8.64 -23.88 -12.42
CA ASP A 25 -8.07 -24.46 -13.63
C ASP A 25 -7.62 -23.39 -14.64
N LEU A 26 -8.37 -22.29 -14.77
CA LEU A 26 -7.96 -21.15 -15.60
C LEU A 26 -6.68 -20.48 -15.08
N ILE A 27 -6.53 -20.36 -13.77
CA ILE A 27 -5.31 -19.84 -13.16
C ILE A 27 -4.13 -20.79 -13.41
N ARG A 28 -4.33 -22.11 -13.26
CA ARG A 28 -3.31 -23.12 -13.55
C ARG A 28 -2.90 -23.13 -15.02
N GLN A 29 -3.83 -22.97 -15.95
CA GLN A 29 -3.52 -22.90 -17.39
C GLN A 29 -2.73 -21.64 -17.75
N ARG A 30 -3.05 -20.47 -17.14
CA ARG A 30 -2.30 -19.23 -17.35
C ARG A 30 -0.86 -19.32 -16.83
N THR A 31 -0.65 -19.98 -15.70
CA THR A 31 0.70 -20.19 -15.14
C THR A 31 1.50 -21.23 -15.95
N ALA A 32 0.86 -22.27 -16.45
CA ALA A 32 1.52 -23.28 -17.29
C ALA A 32 1.94 -22.73 -18.68
N SER A 33 1.13 -21.85 -19.27
CA SER A 33 1.46 -21.22 -20.56
C SER A 33 2.62 -20.23 -20.44
N ARG A 34 2.76 -19.52 -19.29
CA ARG A 34 3.93 -18.70 -19.00
C ARG A 34 5.22 -19.53 -18.89
N ARG A 35 5.18 -20.69 -18.23
CA ARG A 35 6.34 -21.57 -18.09
C ARG A 35 6.80 -22.19 -19.42
N ARG A 36 5.88 -22.44 -20.37
CA ARG A 36 6.24 -22.93 -21.72
C ARG A 36 6.94 -21.88 -22.58
N ARG A 37 6.58 -20.60 -22.49
CA ARG A 37 7.23 -19.51 -23.23
C ARG A 37 8.68 -19.26 -22.79
N PHE A 38 9.02 -19.54 -21.54
CA PHE A 38 10.40 -19.43 -21.03
C PHE A 38 11.31 -20.61 -21.41
N ARG A 39 10.76 -21.76 -21.80
CA ARG A 39 11.57 -22.94 -22.19
C ARG A 39 11.92 -23.06 -23.69
N LEU A 40 11.36 -22.23 -24.53
CA LEU A 40 11.58 -22.24 -25.97
C LEU A 40 12.51 -21.14 -26.49
N GLY A 41 13.10 -20.31 -25.60
CA GLY A 41 14.04 -19.26 -25.95
C GLY A 41 15.53 -19.55 -25.69
N GLY A 42 15.89 -20.80 -25.35
CA GLY A 42 17.27 -21.21 -25.07
C GLY A 42 17.84 -22.13 -26.12
N GLY A 43 18.24 -21.63 -27.27
CA GLY A 43 18.95 -22.33 -28.32
C GLY A 43 20.20 -21.57 -28.73
N ALA A 44 21.33 -22.16 -28.42
CA ALA A 44 22.70 -21.99 -28.86
C ALA A 44 23.05 -20.85 -29.84
N ALA A 45 23.97 -19.96 -29.44
CA ALA A 45 24.88 -19.27 -30.35
C ALA A 45 26.26 -19.19 -29.72
N ALA A 46 27.23 -19.56 -30.48
CA ALA A 46 28.59 -19.87 -30.17
C ALA A 46 29.44 -18.64 -29.80
N VAL A 47 30.46 -18.94 -29.02
CA VAL A 47 31.64 -18.17 -28.64
C VAL A 47 32.29 -17.47 -29.83
N LEU A 48 32.50 -16.14 -29.71
CA LEU A 48 33.62 -15.44 -30.31
C LEU A 48 34.13 -14.39 -29.34
N LEU A 49 35.31 -14.68 -28.80
CA LEU A 49 36.14 -13.75 -28.02
C LEU A 49 36.64 -12.66 -28.97
N LEU A 50 36.26 -11.42 -28.74
CA LEU A 50 37.00 -10.26 -29.16
C LEU A 50 37.10 -9.31 -27.94
N VAL A 51 38.32 -9.16 -27.45
CA VAL A 51 38.72 -8.18 -26.47
C VAL A 51 38.57 -6.80 -27.10
N GLY A 52 37.59 -6.07 -26.67
CA GLY A 52 37.39 -4.67 -26.96
C GLY A 52 36.83 -4.01 -25.71
N ALA A 53 37.64 -3.28 -24.99
CA ALA A 53 37.23 -2.47 -23.86
C ALA A 53 36.29 -1.38 -24.35
N VAL A 54 34.98 -1.64 -24.33
CA VAL A 54 33.95 -0.63 -24.39
C VAL A 54 33.35 -0.57 -23.01
N ALA A 55 33.67 0.49 -22.28
CA ALA A 55 32.98 0.84 -21.04
C ALA A 55 31.53 1.19 -21.41
N VAL A 56 30.65 0.16 -21.48
CA VAL A 56 29.21 0.38 -21.48
C VAL A 56 28.84 0.76 -20.05
N ALA A 57 28.62 2.05 -19.85
CA ALA A 57 27.96 2.52 -18.65
C ALA A 57 26.57 1.87 -18.62
N VAL A 58 26.45 0.75 -17.91
CA VAL A 58 25.17 0.21 -17.47
C VAL A 58 24.60 1.26 -16.52
N ARG A 59 23.79 2.15 -17.05
CA ARG A 59 22.91 2.98 -16.23
C ARG A 59 21.92 2.04 -15.56
N GLY A 60 22.33 1.47 -14.43
CA GLY A 60 21.41 0.86 -13.49
C GLY A 60 20.39 1.91 -13.07
N TYR A 61 19.12 1.68 -13.35
CA TYR A 61 18.02 2.45 -12.80
C TYR A 61 17.88 2.10 -11.31
N GLY A 62 18.85 2.47 -10.54
CA GLY A 62 18.83 2.49 -9.09
C GLY A 62 19.02 3.93 -8.65
N SER A 63 17.95 4.73 -8.65
CA SER A 63 17.98 6.04 -8.03
C SER A 63 18.10 5.86 -6.52
N THR A 64 19.32 5.77 -6.02
CA THR A 64 19.61 5.86 -4.59
C THR A 64 19.46 7.31 -4.14
N THR A 65 18.23 7.84 -4.15
CA THR A 65 17.96 9.11 -3.49
C THR A 65 17.86 8.82 -1.99
N PRO A 66 18.58 9.53 -1.12
CA PRO A 66 18.49 9.35 0.34
C PRO A 66 17.03 9.60 0.80
N THR A 67 16.43 8.62 1.36
CA THR A 67 14.98 8.41 1.51
C THR A 67 14.31 9.32 2.52
N SER A 68 15.02 9.82 3.53
CA SER A 68 14.49 10.83 4.44
C SER A 68 14.23 12.17 3.73
N ALA A 69 15.04 12.52 2.72
CA ALA A 69 14.85 13.72 1.92
C ALA A 69 13.62 13.59 0.99
N VAL A 70 13.33 12.39 0.47
CA VAL A 70 12.16 12.16 -0.39
C VAL A 70 10.86 12.32 0.39
N ALA A 71 10.73 11.70 1.56
CA ALA A 71 9.54 11.81 2.39
C ALA A 71 9.29 13.26 2.83
N ALA A 72 10.34 13.95 3.32
CA ALA A 72 10.25 15.37 3.67
C ALA A 72 9.89 16.26 2.47
N SER A 73 10.29 15.86 1.26
CA SER A 73 10.03 16.60 0.04
C SER A 73 8.58 16.53 -0.45
N LEU A 74 7.77 15.58 0.04
CA LEU A 74 6.34 15.51 -0.32
C LEU A 74 5.53 16.67 0.30
N GLY A 75 6.05 17.33 1.32
CA GLY A 75 5.37 18.42 2.02
C GLY A 75 4.12 17.96 2.78
N ALA A 76 3.49 18.90 3.47
CA ALA A 76 2.19 18.63 4.09
C ALA A 76 1.13 18.35 3.01
N PRO A 77 0.13 17.48 3.29
CA PRO A 77 -1.00 17.31 2.40
C PRO A 77 -1.71 18.65 2.19
N THR A 78 -1.89 19.04 0.93
CA THR A 78 -2.55 20.32 0.59
C THR A 78 -4.06 20.11 0.51
N GLY A 79 -4.79 21.12 0.83
CA GLY A 79 -6.17 21.53 0.71
C GLY A 79 -7.33 20.62 0.31
N ALA A 80 -7.13 19.40 -0.14
CA ALA A 80 -8.24 18.51 -0.46
C ALA A 80 -8.90 18.02 0.84
N THR A 81 -10.03 18.58 1.18
CA THR A 81 -11.02 17.87 1.99
C THR A 81 -11.63 16.81 1.09
N PRO A 82 -11.65 15.52 1.49
CA PRO A 82 -12.52 14.59 0.78
C PRO A 82 -13.92 15.20 0.75
N PRO A 83 -14.63 15.17 -0.37
CA PRO A 83 -15.99 15.70 -0.46
C PRO A 83 -16.97 14.98 0.50
N THR A 84 -16.57 13.86 1.02
CA THR A 84 -17.21 13.11 2.12
C THR A 84 -16.08 12.44 2.90
N PRO A 85 -16.16 12.29 4.25
CA PRO A 85 -15.34 11.30 4.94
C PRO A 85 -15.50 10.03 4.13
N THR A 86 -14.43 9.49 3.58
CA THR A 86 -14.54 8.48 2.53
C THR A 86 -15.23 7.20 3.00
N GLY A 87 -15.65 7.14 4.24
CA GLY A 87 -16.42 6.01 4.79
C GLY A 87 -15.66 4.68 4.71
N GLN A 88 -14.42 4.71 4.28
CA GLN A 88 -13.58 3.52 4.12
C GLN A 88 -12.95 3.11 5.46
N PHE A 89 -12.61 4.09 6.31
CA PHE A 89 -12.21 3.80 7.68
C PHE A 89 -13.43 3.52 8.54
N HIS A 90 -13.43 2.36 9.17
CA HIS A 90 -14.47 1.97 10.12
C HIS A 90 -13.85 1.76 11.51
N LYS A 91 -14.62 2.03 12.54
CA LYS A 91 -14.18 1.86 13.92
C LYS A 91 -14.04 0.38 14.24
N VAL A 92 -12.86 -0.03 14.70
CA VAL A 92 -12.53 -1.44 14.98
C VAL A 92 -12.27 -1.70 16.46
N GLY A 93 -12.10 -0.66 17.27
CA GLY A 93 -11.88 -0.82 18.71
C GLY A 93 -11.13 0.33 19.35
N SER A 94 -10.31 0.01 20.35
CA SER A 94 -9.46 0.98 21.03
C SER A 94 -8.23 1.31 20.18
N VAL A 95 -7.63 2.47 20.47
CA VAL A 95 -6.37 2.89 19.85
C VAL A 95 -5.28 1.86 20.11
N LEU A 96 -4.69 1.31 19.04
CA LEU A 96 -3.49 0.48 19.15
C LEU A 96 -2.35 1.31 19.73
N ARG A 97 -1.57 0.71 20.63
CA ARG A 97 -0.44 1.39 21.27
C ARG A 97 0.79 0.50 21.35
N GLN A 98 1.94 1.08 21.06
CA GLN A 98 3.24 0.46 21.25
C GLN A 98 4.17 1.43 21.98
N GLY A 99 4.73 1.00 23.11
CA GLY A 99 5.59 1.84 23.94
C GLY A 99 4.92 3.14 24.43
N GLY A 100 3.60 3.09 24.71
CA GLY A 100 2.81 4.24 25.15
C GLY A 100 2.35 5.19 24.03
N LYS A 101 2.86 5.04 22.81
CA LYS A 101 2.47 5.83 21.64
C LYS A 101 1.34 5.17 20.86
N ALA A 102 0.52 5.97 20.19
CA ALA A 102 -0.41 5.43 19.19
C ALA A 102 0.37 4.66 18.12
N GLU A 103 -0.17 3.53 17.66
CA GLU A 103 0.45 2.71 16.62
C GLU A 103 -0.30 2.86 15.32
N PHE A 104 0.45 3.11 14.25
CA PHE A 104 0.00 3.04 12.87
C PHE A 104 0.49 1.74 12.25
N VAL A 105 -0.42 0.96 11.70
CA VAL A 105 -0.12 -0.35 11.10
C VAL A 105 -0.47 -0.32 9.61
N PHE A 106 0.43 -0.86 8.79
CA PHE A 106 0.20 -1.15 7.37
C PHE A 106 0.60 -2.59 7.07
N PHE A 107 -0.33 -3.37 6.53
CA PHE A 107 -0.07 -4.70 5.99
C PHE A 107 -0.41 -4.72 4.50
N GLY A 108 0.54 -5.17 3.69
CA GLY A 108 0.40 -5.17 2.24
C GLY A 108 1.28 -6.21 1.57
N ALA A 109 1.47 -6.03 0.27
CA ALA A 109 2.39 -6.81 -0.54
C ALA A 109 3.03 -5.92 -1.62
N LEU A 110 4.25 -6.27 -2.06
CA LEU A 110 4.95 -5.48 -3.06
C LEU A 110 4.31 -5.58 -4.45
N TYR A 111 3.67 -6.70 -4.78
CA TYR A 111 2.97 -6.86 -6.07
C TYR A 111 1.65 -6.09 -6.14
N CYS A 112 1.03 -5.76 -5.00
CA CYS A 112 -0.32 -5.23 -4.92
C CYS A 112 -0.37 -3.76 -5.41
N PRO A 113 -1.16 -3.42 -6.44
CA PRO A 113 -1.20 -2.07 -6.98
C PRO A 113 -1.88 -1.07 -6.02
N HIS A 114 -2.92 -1.46 -5.31
CA HIS A 114 -3.56 -0.63 -4.29
C HIS A 114 -2.62 -0.37 -3.11
N CYS A 115 -1.81 -1.38 -2.71
CA CYS A 115 -0.77 -1.18 -1.71
C CYS A 115 0.27 -0.17 -2.16
N ALA A 116 0.66 -0.22 -3.44
CA ALA A 116 1.61 0.71 -4.03
C ALA A 116 1.08 2.15 -4.04
N ALA A 117 -0.19 2.34 -4.40
CA ALA A 117 -0.84 3.65 -4.39
C ALA A 117 -0.99 4.21 -2.97
N GLU A 118 -1.43 3.38 -2.02
CA GLU A 118 -1.66 3.77 -0.62
C GLU A 118 -0.40 4.26 0.10
N ARG A 119 0.77 3.68 -0.21
CA ARG A 119 2.04 4.10 0.40
C ARG A 119 2.38 5.57 0.16
N TRP A 120 1.87 6.21 -0.90
CA TRP A 120 2.05 7.64 -1.13
C TRP A 120 1.35 8.49 -0.06
N ALA A 121 0.11 8.15 0.28
CA ALA A 121 -0.65 8.82 1.33
C ALA A 121 -0.07 8.54 2.71
N ILE A 122 0.30 7.29 3.00
CA ILE A 122 0.93 6.88 4.26
C ILE A 122 2.23 7.65 4.49
N VAL A 123 3.16 7.65 3.53
CA VAL A 123 4.44 8.33 3.68
C VAL A 123 4.25 9.84 3.81
N LYS A 124 3.32 10.43 3.06
CA LYS A 124 3.00 11.86 3.13
C LYS A 124 2.41 12.25 4.48
N SER A 125 1.50 11.46 5.02
CA SER A 125 0.92 11.67 6.35
C SER A 125 1.97 11.52 7.45
N LEU A 126 2.65 10.37 7.51
CA LEU A 126 3.62 10.05 8.56
C LEU A 126 4.81 11.03 8.61
N SER A 127 5.18 11.62 7.47
CA SER A 127 6.25 12.62 7.40
C SER A 127 5.95 13.90 8.20
N GLN A 128 4.69 14.12 8.61
CA GLN A 128 4.30 15.23 9.47
C GLN A 128 4.60 14.98 10.96
N PHE A 129 4.82 13.71 11.33
CA PHE A 129 4.97 13.27 12.72
C PHE A 129 6.35 12.70 13.03
N GLY A 130 7.14 12.38 12.01
CA GLY A 130 8.44 11.75 12.19
C GLY A 130 9.27 11.70 10.92
N ARG A 131 10.27 10.82 10.93
CA ARG A 131 11.23 10.67 9.84
C ARG A 131 11.41 9.21 9.47
N PHE A 132 11.44 8.95 8.17
CA PHE A 132 11.83 7.67 7.60
C PHE A 132 13.34 7.62 7.38
N ALA A 133 13.93 6.43 7.57
CA ALA A 133 15.27 6.08 7.10
C ALA A 133 15.23 4.70 6.42
N HIS A 134 16.21 4.41 5.57
CA HIS A 134 16.34 3.16 4.81
C HIS A 134 15.14 2.80 3.92
N MET A 135 14.36 3.80 3.53
CA MET A 135 13.25 3.66 2.60
C MET A 135 13.76 3.86 1.17
N SER A 136 13.37 3.06 0.20
CA SER A 136 13.71 3.22 -1.21
C SER A 136 12.46 3.43 -2.08
N SER A 137 12.66 3.78 -3.34
CA SER A 137 11.59 3.80 -4.33
C SER A 137 11.64 2.51 -5.15
N THR A 138 10.47 2.02 -5.54
CA THR A 138 10.31 0.86 -6.39
C THR A 138 9.12 1.05 -7.34
N THR A 139 8.90 0.09 -8.20
CA THR A 139 7.70 0.01 -9.05
C THR A 139 7.15 -1.40 -8.92
N ASN A 140 5.87 -1.55 -8.66
CA ASN A 140 5.27 -2.87 -8.58
C ASN A 140 5.17 -3.54 -9.96
N GLY A 141 4.84 -4.84 -9.99
CA GLY A 141 4.76 -5.61 -11.23
C GLY A 141 3.69 -5.14 -12.23
N GLN A 142 2.83 -4.18 -11.85
CA GLN A 142 1.79 -3.57 -12.69
C GLN A 142 2.13 -2.13 -13.10
N GLY A 143 3.38 -1.70 -12.87
CA GLY A 143 3.86 -0.38 -13.29
C GLY A 143 3.52 0.78 -12.36
N VAL A 144 3.01 0.53 -11.16
CA VAL A 144 2.70 1.57 -10.17
C VAL A 144 3.96 1.92 -9.38
N PRO A 145 4.52 3.15 -9.54
CA PRO A 145 5.67 3.59 -8.76
C PRO A 145 5.27 3.81 -7.30
N THR A 146 6.14 3.43 -6.37
CA THR A 146 5.83 3.49 -4.94
C THR A 146 7.10 3.52 -4.07
N PHE A 147 6.90 3.64 -2.77
CA PHE A 147 7.94 3.45 -1.77
C PHE A 147 8.06 1.95 -1.42
N ASP A 148 9.30 1.50 -1.26
CA ASP A 148 9.61 0.21 -0.64
C ASP A 148 9.82 0.44 0.86
N LEU A 149 8.92 -0.12 1.66
CA LEU A 149 8.93 0.00 3.11
C LEU A 149 9.56 -1.23 3.81
N THR A 150 10.01 -2.23 3.05
CA THR A 150 10.51 -3.51 3.57
C THR A 150 11.65 -3.34 4.58
N HIS A 151 12.56 -2.42 4.31
CA HIS A 151 13.69 -2.11 5.18
C HIS A 151 13.60 -0.71 5.83
N ALA A 152 12.47 -0.02 5.62
CA ALA A 152 12.28 1.30 6.18
C ALA A 152 12.22 1.25 7.70
N THR A 153 12.87 2.24 8.33
CA THR A 153 12.70 2.51 9.75
C THR A 153 12.02 3.86 9.92
N TYR A 154 11.23 3.99 10.96
CA TYR A 154 10.50 5.22 11.26
C TYR A 154 10.76 5.66 12.70
N GLN A 155 11.07 6.94 12.86
CA GLN A 155 11.36 7.55 14.14
C GLN A 155 10.39 8.72 14.40
N SER A 156 9.63 8.63 15.48
CA SER A 156 8.72 9.67 15.91
C SER A 156 8.60 9.70 17.42
N LYS A 157 8.39 10.89 17.97
CA LYS A 157 8.03 11.04 19.39
C LYS A 157 6.54 10.90 19.64
N TYR A 158 5.71 10.93 18.58
CA TYR A 158 4.25 10.95 18.66
C TYR A 158 3.63 9.58 18.45
N LEU A 159 4.11 8.82 17.48
CA LEU A 159 3.53 7.51 17.15
C LEU A 159 4.60 6.47 16.82
N SER A 160 4.22 5.20 16.86
CA SER A 160 4.96 4.07 16.29
C SER A 160 4.38 3.71 14.92
N PHE A 161 5.21 3.19 14.03
CA PHE A 161 4.79 2.74 12.71
C PHE A 161 5.30 1.32 12.46
N VAL A 162 4.40 0.46 12.04
CA VAL A 162 4.70 -0.91 11.62
C VAL A 162 4.20 -1.11 10.20
N ALA A 163 5.12 -1.44 9.30
CA ALA A 163 4.80 -1.88 7.94
C ALA A 163 5.22 -3.34 7.78
N ARG A 164 4.40 -4.13 7.07
CA ARG A 164 4.73 -5.49 6.65
C ARG A 164 4.27 -5.69 5.22
N ASP A 165 5.22 -5.91 4.34
CA ASP A 165 5.00 -6.44 3.01
C ASP A 165 5.08 -7.96 3.07
N MET A 166 3.91 -8.61 3.13
CA MET A 166 3.82 -10.06 3.37
C MET A 166 4.36 -10.88 2.20
N GLU A 167 4.27 -10.34 0.99
CA GLU A 167 4.71 -10.99 -0.24
C GLU A 167 5.52 -10.03 -1.12
N ASP A 168 6.47 -10.59 -1.87
CA ASP A 168 7.31 -9.87 -2.83
C ASP A 168 6.58 -9.55 -4.15
N GLN A 169 7.32 -9.03 -5.14
CA GLN A 169 6.80 -8.70 -6.48
C GLN A 169 6.29 -9.94 -7.25
N ASN A 170 6.68 -11.14 -6.86
CA ASN A 170 6.32 -12.41 -7.51
C ASN A 170 5.26 -13.20 -6.72
N GLY A 171 4.82 -12.68 -5.57
CA GLY A 171 3.89 -13.35 -4.66
C GLY A 171 4.55 -14.41 -3.78
N ASN A 172 5.89 -14.35 -3.61
CA ASN A 172 6.57 -15.20 -2.64
C ASN A 172 6.53 -14.54 -1.25
N ALA A 173 6.47 -15.37 -0.20
CA ALA A 173 6.49 -14.88 1.17
C ALA A 173 7.74 -14.02 1.43
N LEU A 174 7.54 -12.81 2.00
CA LEU A 174 8.60 -11.85 2.27
C LEU A 174 8.73 -11.54 3.76
N GLN A 175 7.74 -10.90 4.36
CA GLN A 175 7.73 -10.55 5.77
C GLN A 175 6.58 -11.26 6.49
N ALA A 176 6.92 -12.23 7.34
CA ALA A 176 5.90 -12.93 8.11
C ALA A 176 5.28 -12.01 9.19
N LEU A 177 3.96 -12.08 9.34
CA LEU A 177 3.28 -11.45 10.45
C LEU A 177 3.58 -12.23 11.76
N SER A 178 3.78 -11.52 12.86
CA SER A 178 3.80 -12.13 14.20
C SER A 178 2.43 -12.74 14.54
N ALA A 179 2.33 -13.51 15.63
CA ALA A 179 1.06 -14.05 16.07
C ALA A 179 0.03 -12.95 16.35
N ASP A 180 0.45 -11.88 17.03
CA ASP A 180 -0.41 -10.75 17.37
C ASP A 180 -0.83 -9.96 16.10
N GLN A 181 0.09 -9.77 15.16
CA GLN A 181 -0.21 -9.12 13.88
C GLN A 181 -1.20 -9.93 13.04
N ARG A 182 -1.10 -11.27 13.02
CA ARG A 182 -2.10 -12.13 12.35
C ARG A 182 -3.48 -12.04 13.00
N LEU A 183 -3.52 -12.02 14.34
CA LEU A 183 -4.77 -11.85 15.07
C LEU A 183 -5.41 -10.50 14.76
N LEU A 184 -4.63 -9.42 14.79
CA LEU A 184 -5.06 -8.08 14.44
C LEU A 184 -5.57 -8.01 13.00
N PHE A 185 -4.84 -8.59 12.05
CA PHE A 185 -5.23 -8.64 10.65
C PHE A 185 -6.58 -9.35 10.46
N SER A 186 -6.73 -10.53 11.05
CA SER A 186 -7.98 -11.30 10.97
C SER A 186 -9.16 -10.64 11.69
N GLN A 187 -8.90 -9.86 12.74
CA GLN A 187 -9.92 -9.12 13.47
C GLN A 187 -10.42 -7.90 12.68
N TYR A 188 -9.52 -7.19 12.00
CA TYR A 188 -9.85 -5.95 11.30
C TYR A 188 -10.31 -6.19 9.86
N ASP A 189 -9.81 -7.23 9.23
CA ASP A 189 -10.29 -7.71 7.93
C ASP A 189 -10.30 -9.25 7.88
N PRO A 190 -11.41 -9.89 8.26
CA PRO A 190 -11.57 -11.33 8.13
C PRO A 190 -11.48 -11.85 6.70
N SER A 191 -11.69 -10.98 5.70
CA SER A 191 -11.59 -11.35 4.28
C SER A 191 -10.15 -11.44 3.77
N GLY A 192 -9.19 -10.88 4.53
CA GLY A 192 -7.78 -10.88 4.18
C GLY A 192 -7.41 -9.91 3.07
N GLY A 193 -8.16 -8.82 2.92
CA GLY A 193 -7.91 -7.78 1.91
C GLY A 193 -6.66 -6.97 2.20
N ILE A 194 -5.96 -6.55 1.15
CA ILE A 194 -4.78 -5.66 1.24
C ILE A 194 -4.89 -4.50 0.26
N PRO A 195 -4.31 -3.31 0.64
CA PRO A 195 -3.67 -3.00 1.93
C PRO A 195 -4.65 -3.02 3.10
N LEU A 196 -4.19 -3.43 4.27
CA LEU A 196 -4.85 -3.12 5.54
C LEU A 196 -4.10 -1.96 6.19
N VAL A 197 -4.82 -0.89 6.50
CA VAL A 197 -4.31 0.26 7.25
C VAL A 197 -5.10 0.39 8.54
N ALA A 198 -4.41 0.52 9.69
CA ALA A 198 -5.07 0.72 10.97
C ALA A 198 -4.37 1.79 11.80
N VAL A 199 -5.13 2.74 12.31
CA VAL A 199 -4.64 3.82 13.18
C VAL A 199 -5.79 4.42 14.00
N GLY A 200 -5.51 4.83 15.22
CA GLY A 200 -6.46 5.58 16.05
C GLY A 200 -7.74 4.83 16.43
N GLY A 201 -7.75 3.49 16.36
CA GLY A 201 -8.94 2.67 16.60
C GLY A 201 -9.83 2.50 15.37
N TYR A 202 -9.34 2.88 14.20
CA TYR A 202 -9.99 2.75 12.90
C TYR A 202 -9.14 1.89 11.97
N ALA A 203 -9.78 1.18 11.06
CA ALA A 203 -9.12 0.39 10.03
C ALA A 203 -9.82 0.54 8.68
N MET A 204 -9.04 0.37 7.63
CA MET A 204 -9.50 0.34 6.24
C MET A 204 -8.81 -0.83 5.54
N SER A 205 -9.56 -1.55 4.70
CA SER A 205 -9.03 -2.53 3.75
C SER A 205 -9.22 -2.01 2.33
N GLY A 206 -8.16 -2.07 1.53
CA GLY A 206 -8.11 -1.43 0.22
C GLY A 206 -7.50 -0.03 0.27
N SER A 207 -7.64 0.71 -0.83
CA SER A 207 -7.16 2.09 -0.98
C SER A 207 -8.16 2.89 -1.82
N PRO A 208 -8.50 4.13 -1.45
CA PRO A 208 -9.31 5.01 -2.27
C PRO A 208 -8.56 5.53 -3.50
N ILE A 209 -7.23 5.46 -3.50
CA ILE A 209 -6.38 5.95 -4.58
C ILE A 209 -6.38 4.92 -5.71
N LEU A 210 -6.76 5.35 -6.92
CA LEU A 210 -6.81 4.49 -8.09
C LEU A 210 -5.40 4.24 -8.66
N PRO A 211 -4.90 3.00 -8.65
CA PRO A 211 -3.55 2.69 -9.13
C PRO A 211 -3.32 3.06 -10.60
N ASP A 212 -4.36 2.96 -11.44
CA ASP A 212 -4.28 3.20 -12.88
C ASP A 212 -3.93 4.67 -13.20
N GLU A 213 -4.29 5.61 -12.34
CA GLU A 213 -3.95 7.02 -12.50
C GLU A 213 -2.45 7.31 -12.27
N ILE A 214 -1.76 6.42 -11.57
CA ILE A 214 -0.34 6.53 -11.22
C ILE A 214 0.52 5.58 -12.08
N SER A 215 -0.06 4.48 -12.55
CA SER A 215 0.64 3.44 -13.30
C SER A 215 1.34 3.99 -14.54
N GLY A 216 2.55 3.48 -14.82
CA GLY A 216 3.38 3.90 -15.94
C GLY A 216 4.07 5.25 -15.77
N ARG A 217 3.79 6.01 -14.69
CA ARG A 217 4.52 7.24 -14.39
C ARG A 217 5.87 6.95 -13.74
N PRO A 218 6.93 7.70 -14.04
CA PRO A 218 8.16 7.65 -13.25
C PRO A 218 7.90 8.10 -11.80
N PHE A 219 8.58 7.50 -10.83
CA PHE A 219 8.46 7.87 -9.42
C PHE A 219 8.65 9.37 -9.16
N ASN A 220 9.67 9.97 -9.77
CA ASN A 220 9.96 11.40 -9.64
C ASN A 220 8.87 12.29 -10.26
N ALA A 221 8.15 11.81 -11.28
CA ALA A 221 7.03 12.54 -11.86
C ALA A 221 5.84 12.61 -10.88
N VAL A 222 5.49 11.49 -10.20
CA VAL A 222 4.47 11.48 -9.14
C VAL A 222 4.89 12.40 -7.99
N GLN A 223 6.15 12.30 -7.55
CA GLN A 223 6.71 13.17 -6.51
C GLN A 223 6.63 14.67 -6.90
N SER A 224 6.97 15.01 -8.14
CA SER A 224 6.88 16.37 -8.63
C SER A 224 5.44 16.89 -8.71
N ALA A 225 4.52 16.04 -9.19
CA ALA A 225 3.11 16.39 -9.25
C ALA A 225 2.52 16.69 -7.86
N LEU A 226 2.87 15.88 -6.86
CA LEU A 226 2.44 16.11 -5.46
C LEU A 226 2.91 17.44 -4.87
N LYS A 227 3.93 18.07 -5.47
CA LYS A 227 4.44 19.39 -5.06
C LYS A 227 3.82 20.53 -5.83
N HIS A 228 3.52 20.33 -7.11
CA HIS A 228 3.30 21.42 -8.05
C HIS A 228 1.95 21.36 -8.79
N ASN A 229 1.28 20.20 -8.83
CA ASN A 229 0.11 19.96 -9.68
C ASN A 229 -1.13 19.60 -8.84
N ALA A 230 -1.58 20.53 -7.99
CA ALA A 230 -2.75 20.30 -7.12
C ALA A 230 -4.07 19.98 -7.87
N GLY A 231 -4.11 20.18 -9.18
CA GLY A 231 -5.27 19.91 -10.03
C GLY A 231 -5.36 18.47 -10.56
N ASP A 232 -4.28 17.68 -10.47
CA ASP A 232 -4.30 16.28 -10.95
C ASP A 232 -5.16 15.42 -10.00
N THR A 233 -6.04 14.57 -10.54
CA THR A 233 -6.96 13.73 -9.74
C THR A 233 -6.22 12.88 -8.73
N PHE A 234 -5.20 12.14 -9.16
CA PHE A 234 -4.42 11.31 -8.24
C PHE A 234 -3.70 12.10 -7.14
N VAL A 235 -3.33 13.36 -7.41
CA VAL A 235 -2.74 14.27 -6.40
C VAL A 235 -3.79 14.67 -5.37
N GLN A 236 -5.02 14.93 -5.82
CA GLN A 236 -6.13 15.24 -4.92
C GLN A 236 -6.46 14.03 -4.04
N ASP A 237 -6.53 12.82 -4.61
CA ASP A 237 -6.84 11.59 -3.89
C ASP A 237 -5.75 11.24 -2.86
N ILE A 238 -4.46 11.33 -3.24
CA ILE A 238 -3.36 11.13 -2.30
C ILE A 238 -3.39 12.17 -1.17
N ASN A 239 -3.69 13.44 -1.46
CA ASN A 239 -3.78 14.46 -0.44
C ASN A 239 -5.01 14.28 0.48
N ALA A 240 -6.15 13.88 -0.08
CA ALA A 240 -7.36 13.58 0.67
C ALA A 240 -7.12 12.46 1.67
N GLU A 241 -6.61 11.34 1.18
CA GLU A 241 -6.27 10.17 2.02
C GLU A 241 -5.21 10.52 3.07
N ALA A 242 -4.13 11.22 2.70
CA ALA A 242 -3.12 11.65 3.65
C ALA A 242 -3.66 12.62 4.73
N ASN A 243 -4.66 13.44 4.41
CA ASN A 243 -5.34 14.29 5.40
C ASN A 243 -6.21 13.45 6.33
N GLU A 244 -6.93 12.44 5.84
CA GLU A 244 -7.73 11.53 6.66
C GLU A 244 -6.83 10.74 7.62
N LEU A 245 -5.76 10.11 7.12
CA LEU A 245 -4.75 9.45 7.95
C LEU A 245 -4.15 10.38 9.00
N THR A 246 -3.83 11.64 8.63
CA THR A 246 -3.33 12.65 9.56
C THR A 246 -4.35 12.96 10.65
N ALA A 247 -5.63 13.07 10.31
CA ALA A 247 -6.68 13.33 11.27
C ALA A 247 -6.86 12.17 12.28
N LEU A 248 -6.82 10.92 11.80
CA LEU A 248 -6.87 9.73 12.65
C LEU A 248 -5.68 9.65 13.62
N ILE A 249 -4.47 9.97 13.14
CA ILE A 249 -3.28 10.08 14.01
C ILE A 249 -3.48 11.17 15.05
N CYS A 250 -3.92 12.38 14.65
CA CYS A 250 -4.14 13.49 15.56
C CYS A 250 -5.22 13.17 16.62
N HIS A 251 -6.27 12.45 16.23
CA HIS A 251 -7.29 11.95 17.16
C HIS A 251 -6.68 11.00 18.20
N ALA A 252 -5.77 10.12 17.77
CA ALA A 252 -5.17 9.09 18.61
C ALA A 252 -4.09 9.61 19.58
N ASP A 253 -3.37 10.67 19.22
CA ASP A 253 -2.21 11.20 19.97
C ASP A 253 -2.50 12.50 20.76
N GLY A 254 -3.75 12.92 20.80
CA GLY A 254 -4.14 14.12 21.55
C GLY A 254 -3.80 15.43 20.83
N MET A 255 -3.93 15.48 19.51
CA MET A 255 -3.75 16.67 18.68
C MET A 255 -2.30 17.20 18.64
N GLN A 256 -1.33 16.29 18.65
CA GLN A 256 0.09 16.63 18.55
C GLN A 256 0.75 16.06 17.27
N PRO A 257 1.70 16.77 16.64
CA PRO A 257 2.11 18.15 16.91
C PRO A 257 1.13 19.18 16.33
N GLN A 258 1.10 20.37 16.91
CA GLN A 258 0.22 21.45 16.45
C GLN A 258 0.47 21.83 14.97
N ALA A 259 1.70 21.71 14.48
CA ALA A 259 2.03 21.99 13.08
C ALA A 259 1.25 21.07 12.09
N ALA A 260 1.01 19.83 12.45
CA ALA A 260 0.21 18.90 11.66
C ALA A 260 -1.29 18.98 12.02
N CYS A 261 -1.60 18.85 13.30
CA CYS A 261 -2.96 18.69 13.81
C CYS A 261 -3.74 20.02 13.90
N GLY A 262 -3.05 21.15 14.02
CA GLY A 262 -3.67 22.48 14.09
C GLY A 262 -4.20 23.02 12.76
N ARG A 263 -3.92 22.37 11.63
CA ARG A 263 -4.41 22.79 10.31
C ARG A 263 -5.94 22.76 10.26
N PRO A 264 -6.62 23.77 9.67
CA PRO A 264 -8.08 23.82 9.63
C PRO A 264 -8.75 22.55 9.08
N VAL A 265 -8.22 22.01 7.97
CA VAL A 265 -8.74 20.77 7.35
C VAL A 265 -8.63 19.59 8.30
N ILE A 266 -7.52 19.46 9.03
CA ILE A 266 -7.31 18.34 9.97
C ILE A 266 -8.25 18.48 11.17
N ARG A 267 -8.39 19.66 11.75
CA ARG A 267 -9.36 19.90 12.86
C ARG A 267 -10.80 19.57 12.43
N HIS A 268 -11.16 19.91 11.19
CA HIS A 268 -12.48 19.58 10.67
C HIS A 268 -12.67 18.05 10.56
N LEU A 269 -11.69 17.35 10.01
CA LEU A 269 -11.73 15.89 9.88
C LEU A 269 -11.73 15.19 11.24
N VAL A 270 -10.90 15.64 12.20
CA VAL A 270 -10.91 15.10 13.58
C VAL A 270 -12.27 15.25 14.24
N ALA A 271 -12.98 16.36 14.01
CA ALA A 271 -14.33 16.55 14.56
C ALA A 271 -15.37 15.57 13.98
N SER A 272 -15.12 14.99 12.81
CA SER A 272 -15.97 13.96 12.18
C SER A 272 -15.60 12.52 12.58
N VAL A 273 -14.45 12.29 13.21
CA VAL A 273 -14.04 10.99 13.76
C VAL A 273 -14.90 10.67 14.98
N ARG A 274 -15.74 9.61 14.90
CA ARG A 274 -16.72 9.23 15.95
C ARG A 274 -16.53 7.78 16.42
#